data_ad71447b083564d25f4b5ad9bd6ae0b7
#
_entry.id   ad71447b083564d25f4b5ad9bd6ae0b7
#
_cell.length_a   1.000
_cell.length_b   1.000
_cell.length_c   1.000
_cell.angle_alpha   90.00
_cell.angle_beta   90.00
_cell.angle_gamma   90.00
#
_symmetry.space_group_name_H-M   'P 1'
#
loop_
_entity.id
_entity.type
_entity.pdbx_description
1 polymer ?
#
loop_
_entity_poly.entity_id
_entity_poly.type
_entity_poly.pdbx_seq_one_letter_code
_entity_poly.pdbx_strand_id
1 'polypeptide(L)'
;MSSYLGLRATSVDRRCFLLNDKPRFVRSVLSQGYWPDTHLAAPSAHALRQEVELIKELGFNAARVHQKFEDPRFLFWADRLGLMIWAEAPAVFSFTPTAVERTVREWLEVVHRDVSHPSIVTWVPLNESWGVQHIAHDSRMLHHALALVHLTKALDPTRPVVSNDGWEQADTDIVAIHDYEGDGEVMGARYRDRAAVDEMITGVGPAGRRLVLTGDVDDAPVMLTEFGGISFDVHRTDHAWGYTSASSDSDFRERLSSLMAGIHDSTALAGYCYTQLTDTLQETNGLVGADRVPKLPVDELRAIMVGPRGSQPWE
;
A
#
# COMPACT_ATOMS: atom_id res chain seq x y z
N MET A 1 -31.24 -15.69 -3.84
CA MET A 1 -29.89 -15.26 -3.51
C MET A 1 -29.26 -14.73 -4.79
N SER A 2 -28.65 -13.54 -4.78
CA SER A 2 -27.96 -12.99 -5.94
C SER A 2 -26.46 -13.14 -5.70
N SER A 3 -25.70 -13.51 -6.77
CA SER A 3 -24.24 -13.60 -6.72
C SER A 3 -23.67 -12.97 -7.99
N TYR A 4 -22.37 -12.70 -7.99
CA TYR A 4 -21.62 -12.18 -9.13
C TYR A 4 -20.25 -12.85 -9.17
N LEU A 5 -19.58 -12.73 -10.30
CA LEU A 5 -18.18 -13.10 -10.45
C LEU A 5 -17.48 -12.05 -11.31
N GLY A 6 -16.18 -11.89 -11.11
CA GLY A 6 -15.31 -11.08 -11.96
C GLY A 6 -14.20 -11.95 -12.53
N LEU A 7 -14.01 -11.87 -13.85
CA LEU A 7 -12.90 -12.54 -14.52
C LEU A 7 -11.73 -11.56 -14.62
N ARG A 8 -10.63 -11.92 -14.01
CA ARG A 8 -9.37 -11.17 -14.12
C ARG A 8 -8.18 -12.11 -13.90
N ALA A 9 -7.04 -11.75 -14.44
CA ALA A 9 -5.74 -12.33 -14.11
C ALA A 9 -4.83 -11.25 -13.53
N THR A 10 -4.04 -11.60 -12.51
CA THR A 10 -2.97 -10.76 -11.97
C THR A 10 -1.69 -11.57 -11.96
N SER A 11 -0.59 -10.94 -12.33
CA SER A 11 0.73 -11.56 -12.33
C SER A 11 1.80 -10.47 -12.24
N VAL A 12 3.03 -10.91 -12.07
CA VAL A 12 4.23 -10.08 -12.19
C VAL A 12 5.14 -10.70 -13.24
N ASP A 13 5.65 -9.89 -14.14
CA ASP A 13 6.58 -10.34 -15.18
C ASP A 13 7.41 -9.15 -15.68
N ARG A 14 8.69 -9.39 -15.94
CA ARG A 14 9.60 -8.39 -16.50
C ARG A 14 9.53 -7.04 -15.79
N ARG A 15 9.52 -7.06 -14.46
CA ARG A 15 9.48 -5.88 -13.59
C ARG A 15 8.18 -5.06 -13.68
N CYS A 16 7.13 -5.67 -14.21
CA CYS A 16 5.82 -5.05 -14.33
C CYS A 16 4.78 -5.79 -13.47
N PHE A 17 3.85 -5.03 -12.91
CA PHE A 17 2.59 -5.57 -12.43
C PHE A 17 1.63 -5.69 -13.63
N LEU A 18 1.05 -6.88 -13.81
CA LEU A 18 0.15 -7.15 -14.91
C LEU A 18 -1.28 -7.34 -14.40
N LEU A 19 -2.23 -6.70 -15.06
CA LEU A 19 -3.66 -6.95 -14.92
C LEU A 19 -4.22 -7.35 -16.29
N ASN A 20 -4.75 -8.57 -16.39
CA ASN A 20 -5.22 -9.15 -17.64
C ASN A 20 -4.14 -9.13 -18.74
N ASP A 21 -2.94 -9.56 -18.40
CA ASP A 21 -1.74 -9.63 -19.23
C ASP A 21 -1.24 -8.26 -19.78
N LYS A 22 -1.74 -7.17 -19.21
CA LYS A 22 -1.33 -5.82 -19.59
C LYS A 22 -0.59 -5.13 -18.44
N PRO A 23 0.56 -4.50 -18.70
CA PRO A 23 1.24 -3.71 -17.69
C PRO A 23 0.30 -2.64 -17.11
N ARG A 24 0.34 -2.50 -15.79
CA ARG A 24 -0.40 -1.46 -15.06
C ARG A 24 0.53 -0.76 -14.10
N PHE A 25 0.58 0.56 -14.19
CA PHE A 25 1.20 1.36 -13.15
C PHE A 25 0.22 1.49 -11.98
N VAL A 26 0.60 0.97 -10.81
CA VAL A 26 -0.26 0.97 -9.62
C VAL A 26 -0.17 2.33 -8.94
N ARG A 27 -1.26 3.08 -8.95
CA ARG A 27 -1.42 4.32 -8.19
C ARG A 27 -2.30 4.02 -6.99
N SER A 28 -1.68 3.70 -5.88
CA SER A 28 -2.37 3.31 -4.65
C SER A 28 -2.36 4.41 -3.61
N VAL A 29 -3.31 4.35 -2.71
CA VAL A 29 -3.33 5.12 -1.47
C VAL A 29 -3.50 4.17 -0.29
N LEU A 30 -2.80 4.45 0.80
CA LEU A 30 -2.92 3.72 2.05
C LEU A 30 -4.23 4.12 2.73
N SER A 31 -5.05 3.13 3.08
CA SER A 31 -6.29 3.30 3.82
C SER A 31 -6.27 2.48 5.09
N GLN A 32 -6.35 3.13 6.22
CA GLN A 32 -6.46 2.46 7.53
C GLN A 32 -7.90 2.01 7.82
N GLY A 33 -8.89 2.47 7.03
CA GLY A 33 -10.29 2.16 7.27
C GLY A 33 -10.76 2.62 8.64
N TYR A 34 -10.22 3.76 9.13
CA TYR A 34 -10.55 4.35 10.42
C TYR A 34 -11.63 5.43 10.27
N TRP A 35 -12.55 5.46 11.24
CA TRP A 35 -13.67 6.39 11.30
C TRP A 35 -13.70 7.06 12.68
N PRO A 36 -13.85 8.39 12.78
CA PRO A 36 -13.76 9.10 14.06
C PRO A 36 -14.70 8.58 15.16
N ASP A 37 -15.94 8.27 14.78
CA ASP A 37 -16.98 7.88 15.75
C ASP A 37 -17.06 6.38 16.03
N THR A 38 -16.60 5.56 15.07
CA THR A 38 -16.81 4.10 15.08
C THR A 38 -15.50 3.32 14.96
N HIS A 39 -14.37 4.00 14.94
CA HIS A 39 -13.01 3.45 14.84
C HIS A 39 -12.81 2.58 13.59
N LEU A 40 -12.58 1.29 13.75
CA LEU A 40 -12.32 0.38 12.62
C LEU A 40 -13.60 -0.16 11.95
N ALA A 41 -14.78 0.21 12.43
CA ALA A 41 -16.05 -0.16 11.81
C ALA A 41 -16.61 1.03 11.02
N ALA A 42 -16.94 0.84 9.76
CA ALA A 42 -17.58 1.89 8.98
C ALA A 42 -18.96 2.25 9.54
N PRO A 43 -19.35 3.54 9.57
CA PRO A 43 -20.62 3.97 10.15
C PRO A 43 -21.85 3.45 9.36
N SER A 44 -21.66 3.11 8.09
CA SER A 44 -22.71 2.56 7.24
C SER A 44 -22.15 1.86 5.99
N ALA A 45 -22.97 1.03 5.35
CA ALA A 45 -22.63 0.46 4.05
C ALA A 45 -22.48 1.53 2.94
N HIS A 46 -23.17 2.66 3.09
CA HIS A 46 -23.04 3.80 2.17
C HIS A 46 -21.68 4.48 2.31
N ALA A 47 -21.18 4.64 3.53
CA ALA A 47 -19.86 5.20 3.78
C ALA A 47 -18.74 4.39 3.13
N LEU A 48 -18.83 3.06 3.14
CA LEU A 48 -17.88 2.18 2.45
C LEU A 48 -17.88 2.40 0.93
N ARG A 49 -19.05 2.63 0.34
CA ARG A 49 -19.15 2.97 -1.08
C ARG A 49 -18.51 4.33 -1.37
N GLN A 50 -18.84 5.34 -0.56
CA GLN A 50 -18.30 6.69 -0.72
C GLN A 50 -16.77 6.70 -0.58
N GLU A 51 -16.19 5.88 0.31
CA GLU A 51 -14.73 5.74 0.44
C GLU A 51 -14.10 5.24 -0.87
N VAL A 52 -14.66 4.20 -1.50
CA VAL A 52 -14.17 3.70 -2.78
C VAL A 52 -14.33 4.75 -3.90
N GLU A 53 -15.46 5.46 -3.93
CA GLU A 53 -15.71 6.54 -4.89
C GLU A 53 -14.70 7.69 -4.71
N LEU A 54 -14.44 8.10 -3.48
CA LEU A 54 -13.46 9.14 -3.14
C LEU A 54 -12.04 8.76 -3.58
N ILE A 55 -11.59 7.53 -3.29
CA ILE A 55 -10.28 7.04 -3.72
C ILE A 55 -10.13 7.17 -5.24
N LYS A 56 -11.15 6.78 -6.00
CA LYS A 56 -11.13 6.87 -7.46
C LYS A 56 -11.20 8.32 -7.96
N GLU A 57 -11.97 9.17 -7.30
CA GLU A 57 -12.10 10.58 -7.62
C GLU A 57 -10.76 11.30 -7.45
N LEU A 58 -9.99 10.97 -6.42
CA LEU A 58 -8.63 11.46 -6.20
C LEU A 58 -7.59 10.94 -7.23
N GLY A 59 -7.98 10.04 -8.16
CA GLY A 59 -7.14 9.56 -9.26
C GLY A 59 -6.41 8.26 -9.00
N PHE A 60 -6.65 7.60 -7.87
CA PHE A 60 -6.07 6.30 -7.58
C PHE A 60 -6.79 5.17 -8.32
N ASN A 61 -6.03 4.16 -8.72
CA ASN A 61 -6.56 2.92 -9.30
C ASN A 61 -6.45 1.73 -8.33
N ALA A 62 -5.82 1.95 -7.17
CA ALA A 62 -5.65 0.95 -6.12
C ALA A 62 -5.79 1.56 -4.73
N ALA A 63 -6.03 0.72 -3.73
CA ALA A 63 -5.87 1.03 -2.32
C ALA A 63 -5.14 -0.12 -1.62
N ARG A 64 -4.20 0.22 -0.74
CA ARG A 64 -3.63 -0.72 0.21
C ARG A 64 -4.39 -0.58 1.52
N VAL A 65 -5.11 -1.63 1.89
CA VAL A 65 -5.85 -1.68 3.16
C VAL A 65 -4.86 -2.04 4.25
N HIS A 66 -4.45 -1.03 5.01
CA HIS A 66 -3.33 -1.14 5.94
C HIS A 66 -3.71 -1.83 7.25
N GLN A 67 -3.02 -2.91 7.55
CA GLN A 67 -3.12 -3.67 8.80
C GLN A 67 -4.56 -3.96 9.25
N LYS A 68 -5.44 -4.24 8.29
CA LYS A 68 -6.87 -4.45 8.55
C LYS A 68 -7.46 -5.48 7.59
N PHE A 69 -8.23 -6.41 8.10
CA PHE A 69 -9.11 -7.24 7.30
C PHE A 69 -10.40 -6.48 7.00
N GLU A 70 -10.51 -5.96 5.80
CA GLU A 70 -11.58 -5.03 5.46
C GLU A 70 -12.97 -5.69 5.44
N ASP A 71 -13.99 -4.87 5.58
CA ASP A 71 -15.39 -5.28 5.51
C ASP A 71 -15.71 -5.81 4.09
N PRO A 72 -16.32 -7.00 3.94
CA PRO A 72 -16.68 -7.53 2.62
C PRO A 72 -17.56 -6.60 1.77
N ARG A 73 -18.28 -5.66 2.39
CA ARG A 73 -19.06 -4.65 1.66
C ARG A 73 -18.18 -3.58 1.01
N PHE A 74 -17.01 -3.27 1.59
CA PHE A 74 -16.00 -2.44 0.93
C PHE A 74 -15.44 -3.16 -0.30
N LEU A 75 -15.07 -4.43 -0.14
CA LEU A 75 -14.58 -5.26 -1.25
C LEU A 75 -15.64 -5.40 -2.35
N PHE A 76 -16.91 -5.55 -2.00
CA PHE A 76 -18.02 -5.52 -2.97
C PHE A 76 -18.02 -4.23 -3.81
N TRP A 77 -17.87 -3.07 -3.19
CA TRP A 77 -17.82 -1.80 -3.93
C TRP A 77 -16.54 -1.64 -4.73
N ALA A 78 -15.39 -2.11 -4.21
CA ALA A 78 -14.14 -2.18 -4.97
C ALA A 78 -14.29 -3.05 -6.23
N ASP A 79 -14.94 -4.23 -6.12
CA ASP A 79 -15.25 -5.10 -7.26
C ASP A 79 -16.14 -4.38 -8.29
N ARG A 80 -17.18 -3.69 -7.82
CA ARG A 80 -18.18 -3.03 -8.68
C ARG A 80 -17.65 -1.79 -9.37
N LEU A 81 -16.79 -1.04 -8.71
CA LEU A 81 -16.25 0.24 -9.19
C LEU A 81 -14.87 0.10 -9.83
N GLY A 82 -14.27 -1.10 -9.78
CA GLY A 82 -12.98 -1.39 -10.40
C GLY A 82 -11.82 -0.70 -9.67
N LEU A 83 -11.74 -0.85 -8.34
CA LEU A 83 -10.60 -0.44 -7.52
C LEU A 83 -9.77 -1.67 -7.17
N MET A 84 -8.49 -1.69 -7.50
CA MET A 84 -7.57 -2.75 -7.09
C MET A 84 -7.29 -2.67 -5.59
N ILE A 85 -7.25 -3.81 -4.90
CA ILE A 85 -7.01 -3.88 -3.47
C ILE A 85 -5.77 -4.73 -3.16
N TRP A 86 -4.88 -4.19 -2.35
CA TRP A 86 -3.87 -4.92 -1.63
C TRP A 86 -4.44 -5.24 -0.26
N ALA A 87 -4.65 -6.53 -0.01
CA ALA A 87 -5.26 -7.00 1.23
C ALA A 87 -4.18 -7.39 2.23
N GLU A 88 -4.08 -6.64 3.32
CA GLU A 88 -3.02 -6.76 4.31
C GLU A 88 -3.56 -7.29 5.64
N ALA A 89 -2.76 -8.14 6.27
CA ALA A 89 -3.06 -8.65 7.59
C ALA A 89 -2.68 -7.65 8.70
N PRO A 90 -3.49 -7.52 9.77
CA PRO A 90 -3.07 -6.79 10.95
C PRO A 90 -1.89 -7.50 11.62
N ALA A 91 -0.88 -6.74 12.01
CA ALA A 91 0.30 -7.27 12.66
C ALA A 91 0.04 -7.62 14.13
N VAL A 92 0.75 -8.63 14.62
CA VAL A 92 0.89 -8.88 16.05
C VAL A 92 2.05 -8.05 16.61
N PHE A 93 1.98 -7.67 17.88
CA PHE A 93 3.02 -6.84 18.50
C PHE A 93 4.30 -7.62 18.81
N SER A 94 4.17 -8.89 19.20
CA SER A 94 5.32 -9.71 19.65
C SER A 94 5.28 -11.11 19.05
N PHE A 95 6.47 -11.62 18.70
CA PHE A 95 6.65 -12.98 18.22
C PHE A 95 6.56 -13.98 19.38
N THR A 96 5.49 -14.77 19.40
CA THR A 96 5.28 -15.86 20.36
C THR A 96 4.62 -17.05 19.66
N PRO A 97 4.72 -18.28 20.20
CA PRO A 97 4.00 -19.43 19.63
C PRO A 97 2.49 -19.20 19.47
N THR A 98 1.87 -18.53 20.46
CA THR A 98 0.45 -18.18 20.41
C THR A 98 0.14 -17.15 19.31
N ALA A 99 1.03 -16.17 19.11
CA ALA A 99 0.87 -15.18 18.05
C ALA A 99 0.97 -15.86 16.67
N VAL A 100 1.96 -16.73 16.47
CA VAL A 100 2.11 -17.52 15.24
C VAL A 100 0.85 -18.33 14.94
N GLU A 101 0.33 -19.09 15.93
CA GLU A 101 -0.90 -19.87 15.78
C GLU A 101 -2.10 -19.01 15.38
N ARG A 102 -2.30 -17.87 16.05
CA ARG A 102 -3.43 -16.99 15.80
C ARG A 102 -3.33 -16.32 14.42
N THR A 103 -2.17 -15.79 14.08
CA THR A 103 -1.94 -15.15 12.78
C THR A 103 -2.21 -16.13 11.64
N VAL A 104 -1.66 -17.34 11.72
CA VAL A 104 -1.89 -18.35 10.68
C VAL A 104 -3.38 -18.70 10.55
N ARG A 105 -4.09 -18.89 11.67
CA ARG A 105 -5.51 -19.22 11.65
C ARG A 105 -6.35 -18.10 11.03
N GLU A 106 -6.16 -16.86 11.49
CA GLU A 106 -6.90 -15.71 10.99
C GLU A 106 -6.60 -15.46 9.50
N TRP A 107 -5.35 -15.60 9.10
CA TRP A 107 -4.95 -15.45 7.71
C TRP A 107 -5.62 -16.48 6.78
N LEU A 108 -5.65 -17.74 7.20
CA LEU A 108 -6.37 -18.82 6.49
C LEU A 108 -7.85 -18.47 6.30
N GLU A 109 -8.52 -18.03 7.36
CA GLU A 109 -9.93 -17.68 7.34
C GLU A 109 -10.20 -16.50 6.40
N VAL A 110 -9.35 -15.48 6.42
CA VAL A 110 -9.50 -14.29 5.58
C VAL A 110 -9.25 -14.60 4.12
N VAL A 111 -8.18 -15.32 3.78
CA VAL A 111 -7.93 -15.70 2.39
C VAL A 111 -9.10 -16.53 1.85
N HIS A 112 -9.61 -17.51 2.61
CA HIS A 112 -10.79 -18.27 2.21
C HIS A 112 -12.05 -17.41 2.03
N ARG A 113 -12.26 -16.43 2.91
CA ARG A 113 -13.41 -15.51 2.82
C ARG A 113 -13.34 -14.65 1.57
N ASP A 114 -12.15 -14.11 1.28
CA ASP A 114 -12.00 -12.99 0.35
C ASP A 114 -11.42 -13.39 -1.01
N VAL A 115 -10.95 -14.62 -1.19
CA VAL A 115 -10.34 -15.10 -2.45
C VAL A 115 -11.23 -14.92 -3.69
N SER A 116 -12.55 -14.88 -3.50
CA SER A 116 -13.52 -14.68 -4.59
C SER A 116 -13.68 -13.24 -5.04
N HIS A 117 -13.13 -12.25 -4.31
CA HIS A 117 -13.20 -10.85 -4.69
C HIS A 117 -12.21 -10.54 -5.83
N PRO A 118 -12.67 -10.15 -7.03
CA PRO A 118 -11.77 -9.83 -8.14
C PRO A 118 -10.97 -8.55 -7.93
N SER A 119 -11.40 -7.66 -7.05
CA SER A 119 -10.67 -6.43 -6.70
C SER A 119 -9.38 -6.71 -5.94
N ILE A 120 -9.30 -7.78 -5.14
CA ILE A 120 -8.05 -8.15 -4.48
C ILE A 120 -7.06 -8.61 -5.54
N VAL A 121 -5.94 -7.93 -5.65
CA VAL A 121 -4.91 -8.18 -6.66
C VAL A 121 -3.56 -8.57 -6.05
N THR A 122 -3.36 -8.38 -4.75
CA THR A 122 -2.13 -8.68 -4.02
C THR A 122 -2.46 -9.02 -2.57
N TRP A 123 -1.79 -10.01 -2.00
CA TRP A 123 -1.85 -10.39 -0.60
C TRP A 123 -0.62 -9.90 0.15
N VAL A 124 -0.80 -9.39 1.37
CA VAL A 124 0.27 -8.84 2.21
C VAL A 124 0.15 -9.39 3.64
N PRO A 125 0.82 -10.49 3.98
CA PRO A 125 0.70 -11.11 5.30
C PRO A 125 1.42 -10.37 6.44
N LEU A 126 2.44 -9.55 6.14
CA LEU A 126 3.21 -8.80 7.15
C LEU A 126 3.50 -7.38 6.64
N ASN A 127 3.63 -6.45 7.58
CA ASN A 127 4.03 -5.07 7.36
C ASN A 127 5.17 -4.68 8.32
N GLU A 128 6.23 -4.04 7.79
CA GLU A 128 7.32 -3.41 8.56
C GLU A 128 7.92 -4.29 9.66
N SER A 129 8.01 -5.58 9.39
CA SER A 129 8.51 -6.59 10.34
C SER A 129 7.81 -6.58 11.72
N TRP A 130 6.60 -5.96 11.83
CA TRP A 130 5.81 -6.06 13.05
C TRP A 130 5.45 -7.52 13.35
N GLY A 131 5.69 -7.94 14.58
CA GLY A 131 5.54 -9.34 14.99
C GLY A 131 6.71 -10.25 14.63
N VAL A 132 7.63 -9.79 13.78
CA VAL A 132 8.85 -10.49 13.35
C VAL A 132 10.08 -9.55 13.37
N GLN A 133 10.20 -8.72 14.39
CA GLN A 133 11.14 -7.59 14.46
C GLN A 133 12.62 -7.97 14.25
N HIS A 134 12.98 -9.22 14.43
CA HIS A 134 14.34 -9.73 14.26
C HIS A 134 14.45 -10.72 13.09
N ILE A 135 13.60 -10.58 12.09
CA ILE A 135 13.51 -11.51 10.94
C ILE A 135 14.84 -11.71 10.23
N ALA A 136 15.70 -10.69 10.17
CA ALA A 136 17.03 -10.79 9.56
C ALA A 136 18.04 -11.63 10.39
N HIS A 137 17.74 -11.92 11.67
CA HIS A 137 18.67 -12.55 12.60
C HIS A 137 18.08 -13.73 13.38
N ASP A 138 16.76 -13.91 13.41
CA ASP A 138 16.06 -15.03 14.04
C ASP A 138 15.41 -15.91 12.97
N SER A 139 15.98 -17.09 12.76
CA SER A 139 15.48 -18.05 11.75
C SER A 139 14.02 -18.46 11.97
N ARG A 140 13.51 -18.44 13.22
CA ARG A 140 12.10 -18.76 13.51
C ARG A 140 11.16 -17.71 12.92
N MET A 141 11.52 -16.42 13.02
CA MET A 141 10.77 -15.30 12.43
C MET A 141 10.82 -15.37 10.90
N LEU A 142 11.99 -15.67 10.33
CA LEU A 142 12.14 -15.88 8.88
C LEU A 142 11.27 -17.06 8.40
N HIS A 143 11.32 -18.20 9.09
CA HIS A 143 10.47 -19.34 8.73
C HIS A 143 8.99 -19.06 8.88
N HIS A 144 8.59 -18.22 9.84
CA HIS A 144 7.19 -17.78 9.95
C HIS A 144 6.75 -16.93 8.76
N ALA A 145 7.55 -15.96 8.35
CA ALA A 145 7.28 -15.15 7.17
C ALA A 145 7.18 -16.01 5.89
N LEU A 146 8.15 -16.90 5.66
CA LEU A 146 8.12 -17.84 4.54
C LEU A 146 6.90 -18.77 4.59
N ALA A 147 6.51 -19.25 5.78
CA ALA A 147 5.32 -20.08 5.95
C ALA A 147 4.04 -19.34 5.53
N LEU A 148 3.91 -18.06 5.90
CA LEU A 148 2.76 -17.24 5.48
C LEU A 148 2.73 -17.03 3.96
N VAL A 149 3.87 -16.76 3.32
CA VAL A 149 3.96 -16.64 1.85
C VAL A 149 3.54 -17.94 1.17
N HIS A 150 4.15 -19.06 1.55
CA HIS A 150 3.89 -20.35 0.92
C HIS A 150 2.44 -20.82 1.18
N LEU A 151 1.92 -20.56 2.36
CA LEU A 151 0.53 -20.83 2.68
C LEU A 151 -0.42 -20.01 1.79
N THR A 152 -0.14 -18.73 1.61
CA THR A 152 -0.93 -17.86 0.74
C THR A 152 -0.92 -18.36 -0.70
N LYS A 153 0.27 -18.68 -1.25
CA LYS A 153 0.42 -19.25 -2.60
C LYS A 153 -0.24 -20.62 -2.76
N ALA A 154 -0.32 -21.42 -1.69
CA ALA A 154 -1.01 -22.72 -1.70
C ALA A 154 -2.54 -22.56 -1.73
N LEU A 155 -3.08 -21.50 -1.10
CA LEU A 155 -4.51 -21.19 -1.07
C LEU A 155 -4.97 -20.43 -2.31
N ASP A 156 -4.13 -19.52 -2.78
CA ASP A 156 -4.40 -18.67 -3.94
C ASP A 156 -3.14 -18.49 -4.81
N PRO A 157 -2.95 -19.36 -5.80
CA PRO A 157 -1.83 -19.26 -6.74
C PRO A 157 -2.03 -18.20 -7.83
N THR A 158 -3.13 -17.42 -7.78
CA THR A 158 -3.55 -16.50 -8.84
C THR A 158 -3.17 -15.05 -8.58
N ARG A 159 -2.59 -14.76 -7.41
CA ARG A 159 -2.21 -13.40 -6.99
C ARG A 159 -0.78 -13.36 -6.49
N PRO A 160 -0.04 -12.27 -6.78
CA PRO A 160 1.24 -12.03 -6.15
C PRO A 160 1.10 -11.82 -4.64
N VAL A 161 2.19 -12.12 -3.93
CA VAL A 161 2.32 -11.96 -2.48
C VAL A 161 3.48 -11.03 -2.18
N VAL A 162 3.25 -9.98 -1.41
CA VAL A 162 4.29 -9.17 -0.77
C VAL A 162 4.52 -9.74 0.62
N SER A 163 5.67 -10.34 0.85
CA SER A 163 5.92 -11.14 2.06
C SER A 163 5.90 -10.32 3.36
N ASN A 164 6.50 -9.14 3.32
CA ASN A 164 6.60 -8.19 4.42
C ASN A 164 6.76 -6.80 3.81
N ASP A 165 5.72 -5.98 3.84
CA ASP A 165 5.68 -4.72 3.12
C ASP A 165 6.68 -3.72 3.70
N GLY A 166 7.48 -3.12 2.84
CA GLY A 166 8.35 -1.99 3.12
C GLY A 166 9.74 -2.29 3.69
N TRP A 167 9.89 -3.35 4.49
CA TRP A 167 11.15 -3.67 5.16
C TRP A 167 11.71 -5.03 4.70
N GLU A 168 12.27 -5.85 5.63
CA GLU A 168 12.95 -7.09 5.26
C GLU A 168 12.00 -8.13 4.66
N GLN A 169 12.15 -8.41 3.38
CA GLN A 169 11.29 -9.31 2.60
C GLN A 169 11.97 -10.66 2.35
N ALA A 170 11.17 -11.72 2.30
CA ALA A 170 11.62 -13.07 2.05
C ALA A 170 10.67 -13.77 1.07
N ASP A 171 11.16 -14.21 -0.09
CA ASP A 171 10.37 -14.85 -1.16
C ASP A 171 9.16 -14.01 -1.59
N THR A 172 9.40 -12.72 -1.88
CA THR A 172 8.37 -11.76 -2.29
C THR A 172 8.22 -11.72 -3.80
N ASP A 173 7.00 -11.57 -4.31
CA ASP A 173 6.74 -11.41 -5.75
C ASP A 173 6.87 -9.95 -6.22
N ILE A 174 6.77 -9.00 -5.30
CA ILE A 174 6.92 -7.55 -5.53
C ILE A 174 7.87 -7.02 -4.48
N VAL A 175 8.88 -6.25 -4.87
CA VAL A 175 9.74 -5.54 -3.91
C VAL A 175 9.03 -4.27 -3.47
N ALA A 176 8.61 -4.25 -2.22
CA ALA A 176 7.92 -3.16 -1.58
C ALA A 176 8.89 -2.31 -0.75
N ILE A 177 8.83 -1.00 -0.88
CA ILE A 177 9.75 -0.07 -0.19
C ILE A 177 8.94 1.00 0.54
N HIS A 178 9.31 1.26 1.82
CA HIS A 178 8.84 2.41 2.57
C HIS A 178 9.94 3.47 2.63
N ASP A 179 9.61 4.67 2.22
CA ASP A 179 10.55 5.79 2.20
C ASP A 179 9.85 7.12 2.49
N TYR A 180 10.05 7.65 3.67
CA TYR A 180 9.44 8.89 4.10
C TYR A 180 10.37 10.12 3.95
N GLU A 181 11.28 10.06 2.96
CA GLU A 181 12.04 11.23 2.56
C GLU A 181 11.10 12.36 2.11
N GLY A 182 11.28 13.55 2.65
CA GLY A 182 10.42 14.70 2.38
C GLY A 182 10.89 15.56 1.20
N ASP A 183 12.10 15.33 0.70
CA ASP A 183 12.70 16.07 -0.40
C ASP A 183 12.44 15.34 -1.74
N GLY A 184 11.69 15.99 -2.64
CA GLY A 184 11.33 15.41 -3.94
C GLY A 184 12.53 15.21 -4.87
N GLU A 185 13.61 16.00 -4.76
CA GLU A 185 14.83 15.82 -5.56
C GLU A 185 15.60 14.58 -5.09
N VAL A 186 15.69 14.38 -3.78
CA VAL A 186 16.30 13.19 -3.17
C VAL A 186 15.51 11.94 -3.55
N MET A 187 14.17 11.99 -3.46
CA MET A 187 13.30 10.90 -3.90
C MET A 187 13.49 10.61 -5.40
N GLY A 188 13.46 11.63 -6.22
CA GLY A 188 13.68 11.49 -7.66
C GLY A 188 15.04 10.87 -8.01
N ALA A 189 16.10 11.26 -7.32
CA ALA A 189 17.43 10.68 -7.50
C ALA A 189 17.50 9.21 -7.07
N ARG A 190 16.89 8.87 -5.93
CA ARG A 190 16.86 7.51 -5.34
C ARG A 190 16.11 6.51 -6.19
N TYR A 191 15.01 6.92 -6.80
CA TYR A 191 14.14 6.05 -7.61
C TYR A 191 14.25 6.31 -9.12
N ARG A 192 15.22 7.08 -9.59
CA ARG A 192 15.37 7.50 -10.97
C ARG A 192 15.32 6.35 -11.98
N ASP A 193 16.10 5.32 -11.75
CA ASP A 193 16.26 4.20 -12.66
C ASP A 193 16.56 2.89 -11.91
N ARG A 194 16.57 1.78 -12.66
CA ARG A 194 16.77 0.46 -12.08
C ARG A 194 18.13 0.31 -11.39
N ALA A 195 19.18 0.93 -11.89
CA ALA A 195 20.50 0.81 -11.27
C ALA A 195 20.53 1.44 -9.87
N ALA A 196 19.90 2.60 -9.69
CA ALA A 196 19.78 3.25 -8.39
C ALA A 196 18.95 2.40 -7.40
N VAL A 197 17.86 1.79 -7.86
CA VAL A 197 17.01 0.92 -7.04
C VAL A 197 17.70 -0.41 -6.72
N ASP A 198 18.43 -1.01 -7.64
CA ASP A 198 19.18 -2.26 -7.41
C ASP A 198 20.25 -2.10 -6.32
N GLU A 199 20.87 -0.91 -6.23
CA GLU A 199 21.81 -0.60 -5.14
C GLU A 199 21.13 -0.66 -3.77
N MET A 200 19.89 -0.16 -3.64
CA MET A 200 19.12 -0.27 -2.39
C MET A 200 18.69 -1.71 -2.11
N ILE A 201 18.24 -2.45 -3.11
CA ILE A 201 17.77 -3.84 -2.96
C ILE A 201 18.90 -4.76 -2.48
N THR A 202 20.10 -4.59 -3.04
CA THR A 202 21.28 -5.39 -2.68
C THR A 202 21.98 -4.90 -1.42
N GLY A 203 21.76 -3.65 -1.04
CA GLY A 203 22.36 -2.98 0.10
C GLY A 203 21.42 -2.79 1.29
N VAL A 204 21.26 -1.53 1.66
CA VAL A 204 20.40 -1.10 2.76
C VAL A 204 19.38 -0.12 2.22
N GLY A 205 18.12 -0.39 2.47
CA GLY A 205 17.00 0.47 2.08
C GLY A 205 16.86 1.75 2.91
N PRO A 206 15.91 2.61 2.57
CA PRO A 206 15.71 3.92 3.20
C PRO A 206 15.50 3.86 4.72
N ALA A 207 14.83 2.81 5.21
CA ALA A 207 14.59 2.58 6.64
C ALA A 207 15.83 2.08 7.41
N GLY A 208 17.02 2.04 6.79
CA GLY A 208 18.23 1.50 7.40
C GLY A 208 18.24 -0.02 7.58
N ARG A 209 17.44 -0.74 6.77
CA ARG A 209 17.25 -2.19 6.82
C ARG A 209 17.54 -2.82 5.46
N ARG A 210 17.95 -4.10 5.46
CA ARG A 210 18.01 -4.87 4.24
C ARG A 210 16.60 -5.08 3.69
N LEU A 211 16.42 -4.85 2.38
CA LEU A 211 15.09 -5.02 1.76
C LEU A 211 14.80 -6.48 1.43
N VAL A 212 15.75 -7.21 0.92
CA VAL A 212 15.56 -8.61 0.51
C VAL A 212 16.48 -9.52 1.30
N LEU A 213 15.92 -10.48 2.01
CA LEU A 213 16.65 -11.47 2.79
C LEU A 213 16.88 -12.74 1.98
N THR A 214 15.85 -13.22 1.27
CA THR A 214 15.86 -14.45 0.47
C THR A 214 14.92 -14.31 -0.73
N GLY A 215 15.12 -15.15 -1.74
CA GLY A 215 14.34 -15.16 -2.98
C GLY A 215 15.06 -14.45 -4.12
N ASP A 216 14.63 -14.74 -5.33
CA ASP A 216 15.08 -14.08 -6.54
C ASP A 216 14.11 -12.94 -6.88
N VAL A 217 14.62 -11.72 -6.99
CA VAL A 217 13.83 -10.51 -7.26
C VAL A 217 14.31 -9.76 -8.51
N ASP A 218 15.14 -10.37 -9.34
CA ASP A 218 15.72 -9.71 -10.51
C ASP A 218 14.66 -9.21 -11.50
N ASP A 219 13.60 -10.00 -11.68
CA ASP A 219 12.45 -9.65 -12.52
C ASP A 219 11.23 -9.14 -11.73
N ALA A 220 11.33 -9.00 -10.42
CA ALA A 220 10.24 -8.48 -9.60
C ALA A 220 10.01 -6.99 -9.87
N PRO A 221 8.74 -6.54 -9.96
CA PRO A 221 8.43 -5.13 -9.96
C PRO A 221 8.79 -4.51 -8.61
N VAL A 222 9.24 -3.25 -8.65
CA VAL A 222 9.53 -2.46 -7.47
C VAL A 222 8.44 -1.42 -7.29
N MET A 223 7.90 -1.33 -6.09
CA MET A 223 6.88 -0.35 -5.75
C MET A 223 7.24 0.39 -4.47
N LEU A 224 7.00 1.70 -4.47
CA LEU A 224 7.12 2.55 -3.29
C LEU A 224 5.80 2.47 -2.53
N THR A 225 5.70 1.56 -1.55
CA THR A 225 4.43 1.15 -0.94
C THR A 225 4.03 1.97 0.28
N GLU A 226 4.95 2.80 0.80
CA GLU A 226 4.63 3.91 1.68
C GLU A 226 5.60 5.07 1.43
N PHE A 227 5.06 6.28 1.28
CA PHE A 227 5.83 7.52 1.17
C PHE A 227 4.94 8.73 1.39
N GLY A 228 5.55 9.90 1.49
CA GLY A 228 4.84 11.16 1.70
C GLY A 228 4.66 11.45 3.19
N GLY A 229 3.52 11.07 3.74
CA GLY A 229 3.26 11.27 5.17
C GLY A 229 3.36 12.74 5.61
N ILE A 230 2.98 13.69 4.71
CA ILE A 230 3.05 15.12 4.97
C ILE A 230 1.89 15.51 5.89
N SER A 231 2.21 15.83 7.14
CA SER A 231 1.23 16.40 8.08
C SER A 231 0.81 17.79 7.62
N PHE A 232 -0.50 17.96 7.45
CA PHE A 232 -1.12 19.25 7.29
C PHE A 232 -2.41 19.27 8.09
N ASP A 233 -2.35 19.84 9.31
CA ASP A 233 -3.49 19.97 10.18
C ASP A 233 -4.22 21.28 9.92
N VAL A 234 -5.34 21.21 9.20
CA VAL A 234 -6.21 22.34 8.89
C VAL A 234 -6.76 23.00 10.17
N HIS A 235 -6.94 22.23 11.24
CA HIS A 235 -7.47 22.68 12.52
C HIS A 235 -6.40 23.16 13.51
N ARG A 236 -5.10 22.99 13.18
CA ARG A 236 -3.95 23.43 13.98
C ARG A 236 -3.99 22.92 15.43
N THR A 237 -4.16 21.62 15.61
CA THR A 237 -4.12 20.98 16.92
C THR A 237 -2.67 20.79 17.39
N ASP A 238 -2.45 20.86 18.71
CA ASP A 238 -1.10 20.73 19.30
C ASP A 238 -0.49 19.31 19.20
N HIS A 239 -1.23 18.34 18.66
CA HIS A 239 -0.82 16.92 18.62
C HIS A 239 -0.73 16.36 17.20
N ALA A 240 -0.79 17.23 16.18
CA ALA A 240 -0.65 16.82 14.79
C ALA A 240 0.71 16.17 14.51
N TRP A 241 0.70 15.03 13.83
CA TRP A 241 1.90 14.28 13.50
C TRP A 241 1.93 13.85 12.03
N GLY A 242 3.13 13.78 11.51
CA GLY A 242 3.50 13.22 10.22
C GLY A 242 5.01 13.18 10.07
N TYR A 243 5.50 12.56 9.02
CA TYR A 243 6.95 12.45 8.78
C TYR A 243 7.58 13.79 8.40
N THR A 244 6.83 14.63 7.69
CA THR A 244 7.12 16.04 7.45
C THR A 244 5.87 16.87 7.73
N SER A 245 5.99 18.20 7.80
CA SER A 245 4.86 19.06 8.12
C SER A 245 4.76 20.22 7.14
N ALA A 246 3.54 20.54 6.72
CA ALA A 246 3.20 21.71 5.94
C ALA A 246 2.52 22.77 6.81
N SER A 247 2.84 24.04 6.56
CA SER A 247 2.37 25.19 7.34
C SER A 247 1.14 25.89 6.73
N SER A 248 0.82 25.61 5.48
CA SER A 248 -0.27 26.20 4.72
C SER A 248 -0.68 25.33 3.53
N ASP A 249 -1.84 25.60 2.93
CA ASP A 249 -2.31 24.95 1.71
C ASP A 249 -1.27 25.04 0.57
N SER A 250 -0.61 26.18 0.44
CA SER A 250 0.44 26.41 -0.57
C SER A 250 1.67 25.54 -0.30
N ASP A 251 2.12 25.48 0.95
CA ASP A 251 3.26 24.64 1.36
C ASP A 251 2.95 23.14 1.20
N PHE A 252 1.73 22.72 1.59
CA PHE A 252 1.28 21.34 1.38
C PHE A 252 1.27 20.95 -0.10
N ARG A 253 0.70 21.82 -0.95
CA ARG A 253 0.68 21.65 -2.41
C ARG A 253 2.07 21.55 -3.00
N GLU A 254 2.97 22.45 -2.62
CA GLU A 254 4.34 22.49 -3.13
C GLU A 254 5.13 21.22 -2.77
N ARG A 255 5.08 20.81 -1.51
CA ARG A 255 5.73 19.58 -1.03
C ARG A 255 5.18 18.34 -1.72
N LEU A 256 3.86 18.22 -1.78
CA LEU A 256 3.20 17.09 -2.44
C LEU A 256 3.56 17.01 -3.93
N SER A 257 3.54 18.17 -4.63
CA SER A 257 3.88 18.24 -6.04
C SER A 257 5.35 17.88 -6.29
N SER A 258 6.27 18.34 -5.43
CA SER A 258 7.69 18.04 -5.52
C SER A 258 7.96 16.53 -5.36
N LEU A 259 7.38 15.90 -4.34
CA LEU A 259 7.51 14.45 -4.12
C LEU A 259 6.96 13.66 -5.32
N MET A 260 5.76 14.02 -5.76
CA MET A 260 5.12 13.31 -6.88
C MET A 260 5.86 13.49 -8.20
N ALA A 261 6.50 14.63 -8.44
CA ALA A 261 7.34 14.83 -9.62
C ALA A 261 8.49 13.82 -9.65
N GLY A 262 9.22 13.65 -8.53
CA GLY A 262 10.29 12.65 -8.43
C GLY A 262 9.82 11.21 -8.68
N ILE A 263 8.62 10.86 -8.19
CA ILE A 263 8.02 9.54 -8.42
C ILE A 263 7.57 9.35 -9.88
N HIS A 264 6.97 10.38 -10.47
CA HIS A 264 6.51 10.32 -11.87
C HIS A 264 7.65 10.20 -12.87
N ASP A 265 8.81 10.78 -12.58
CA ASP A 265 9.99 10.72 -13.44
C ASP A 265 10.74 9.37 -13.34
N SER A 266 10.44 8.55 -12.35
CA SER A 266 11.06 7.24 -12.17
C SER A 266 10.79 6.31 -13.36
N THR A 267 11.83 5.64 -13.85
CA THR A 267 11.71 4.55 -14.83
C THR A 267 11.81 3.16 -14.20
N ALA A 268 12.03 3.09 -12.88
CA ALA A 268 12.21 1.85 -12.13
C ALA A 268 10.93 1.39 -11.43
N LEU A 269 10.07 2.33 -11.01
CA LEU A 269 8.88 2.00 -10.24
C LEU A 269 7.75 1.46 -11.12
N ALA A 270 7.15 0.37 -10.69
CA ALA A 270 5.92 -0.19 -11.25
C ALA A 270 4.65 0.37 -10.58
N GLY A 271 4.81 1.13 -9.52
CA GLY A 271 3.71 1.76 -8.81
C GLY A 271 4.13 2.45 -7.52
N TYR A 272 3.16 3.08 -6.91
CA TYR A 272 3.32 3.73 -5.60
C TYR A 272 2.07 3.57 -4.73
N CYS A 273 2.22 3.76 -3.41
CA CYS A 273 1.13 3.92 -2.46
C CYS A 273 1.42 5.13 -1.54
N TYR A 274 0.63 6.19 -1.70
CA TYR A 274 0.78 7.41 -0.89
C TYR A 274 0.22 7.20 0.52
N THR A 275 0.94 7.64 1.52
CA THR A 275 0.53 7.63 2.92
C THR A 275 0.09 9.03 3.35
N GLN A 276 -1.24 9.28 3.54
CA GLN A 276 -2.33 8.31 3.44
C GLN A 276 -3.61 8.96 2.90
N LEU A 277 -4.72 8.22 2.83
CA LEU A 277 -6.01 8.71 2.37
C LEU A 277 -6.60 9.74 3.35
N THR A 278 -6.87 9.30 4.58
CA THR A 278 -7.55 10.10 5.60
C THR A 278 -6.65 10.36 6.80
N ASP A 279 -6.83 11.49 7.44
CA ASP A 279 -6.27 11.68 8.78
C ASP A 279 -6.78 10.61 9.74
N THR A 280 -5.90 10.12 10.61
CA THR A 280 -6.18 9.04 11.56
C THR A 280 -5.65 9.42 12.93
N LEU A 281 -6.55 9.80 13.85
CA LEU A 281 -6.19 10.31 15.18
C LEU A 281 -5.19 11.49 15.07
N GLN A 282 -4.01 11.35 15.67
CA GLN A 282 -2.95 12.36 15.61
C GLN A 282 -2.16 12.39 14.29
N GLU A 283 -2.29 11.37 13.44
CA GLU A 283 -1.68 11.36 12.12
C GLU A 283 -2.50 12.23 11.16
N THR A 284 -2.07 13.47 10.97
CA THR A 284 -2.74 14.44 10.10
C THR A 284 -2.12 14.52 8.70
N ASN A 285 -1.68 13.38 8.20
CA ASN A 285 -0.97 13.21 6.92
C ASN A 285 -1.86 12.66 5.79
N GLY A 286 -3.18 12.65 6.00
CA GLY A 286 -4.14 12.31 4.94
C GLY A 286 -4.21 13.36 3.84
N LEU A 287 -4.61 12.94 2.63
CA LEU A 287 -5.01 13.84 1.56
C LEU A 287 -6.34 14.51 1.86
N VAL A 288 -7.14 13.84 2.67
CA VAL A 288 -8.41 14.35 3.19
C VAL A 288 -8.42 14.29 4.72
N GLY A 289 -9.24 15.11 5.35
CA GLY A 289 -9.47 15.07 6.78
C GLY A 289 -10.14 13.76 7.23
N ALA A 290 -10.20 13.53 8.55
CA ALA A 290 -10.88 12.38 9.13
C ALA A 290 -12.39 12.34 8.76
N ASP A 291 -12.97 13.47 8.45
CA ASP A 291 -14.33 13.68 7.94
C ASP A 291 -14.47 13.44 6.41
N ARG A 292 -13.38 13.07 5.73
CA ARG A 292 -13.27 12.86 4.28
C ARG A 292 -13.37 14.14 3.45
N VAL A 293 -13.23 15.31 4.06
CA VAL A 293 -13.11 16.57 3.33
C VAL A 293 -11.70 16.72 2.76
N PRO A 294 -11.54 16.90 1.44
CA PRO A 294 -10.24 17.08 0.80
C PRO A 294 -9.50 18.34 1.31
N LYS A 295 -8.20 18.21 1.58
CA LYS A 295 -7.35 19.32 2.06
C LYS A 295 -6.96 20.31 0.97
N LEU A 296 -7.04 19.89 -0.29
CA LEU A 296 -6.94 20.72 -1.50
C LEU A 296 -8.11 20.39 -2.43
N PRO A 297 -8.42 21.23 -3.44
CA PRO A 297 -9.42 20.89 -4.45
C PRO A 297 -9.16 19.50 -5.07
N VAL A 298 -10.22 18.71 -5.22
CA VAL A 298 -10.13 17.30 -5.71
C VAL A 298 -9.43 17.22 -7.06
N ASP A 299 -9.77 18.12 -7.99
CA ASP A 299 -9.14 18.13 -9.33
C ASP A 299 -7.63 18.40 -9.25
N GLU A 300 -7.20 19.21 -8.28
CA GLU A 300 -5.80 19.51 -8.05
C GLU A 300 -5.07 18.30 -7.45
N LEU A 301 -5.62 17.69 -6.39
CA LEU A 301 -5.09 16.45 -5.82
C LEU A 301 -4.98 15.37 -6.89
N ARG A 302 -6.05 15.20 -7.68
CA ARG A 302 -6.06 14.26 -8.78
C ARG A 302 -4.95 14.54 -9.80
N ALA A 303 -4.78 15.80 -10.21
CA ALA A 303 -3.73 16.17 -11.16
C ALA A 303 -2.33 15.86 -10.65
N ILE A 304 -2.06 16.13 -9.37
CA ILE A 304 -0.78 15.82 -8.71
C ILE A 304 -0.56 14.31 -8.64
N MET A 305 -1.56 13.54 -8.17
CA MET A 305 -1.42 12.08 -7.99
C MET A 305 -1.33 11.33 -9.31
N VAL A 306 -2.11 11.69 -10.31
CA VAL A 306 -2.10 11.01 -11.62
C VAL A 306 -0.84 11.35 -12.43
N GLY A 307 -0.44 12.61 -12.41
CA GLY A 307 0.72 13.10 -13.16
C GLY A 307 0.66 12.78 -14.66
N PRO A 308 1.77 12.90 -15.38
CA PRO A 308 1.82 12.67 -16.83
C PRO A 308 1.62 11.19 -17.24
N ARG A 309 1.80 10.25 -16.32
CA ARG A 309 1.60 8.82 -16.61
C ARG A 309 0.15 8.40 -16.78
N GLY A 310 -0.82 9.21 -16.29
CA GLY A 310 -2.24 8.96 -16.48
C GLY A 310 -2.74 9.10 -17.93
N SER A 311 -1.87 9.49 -18.83
CA SER A 311 -2.16 9.57 -20.27
C SER A 311 -1.69 8.36 -21.08
N GLN A 312 -1.25 7.28 -20.42
CA GLN A 312 -0.75 6.11 -21.12
C GLN A 312 -1.90 5.33 -21.79
N PRO A 313 -1.73 4.86 -23.05
CA PRO A 313 -2.82 4.33 -23.86
C PRO A 313 -3.44 3.01 -23.36
N TRP A 314 -2.96 2.42 -22.29
CA TRP A 314 -3.51 1.19 -21.68
C TRP A 314 -4.29 1.45 -20.38
N GLU A 315 -4.49 2.69 -19.97
CA GLU A 315 -5.40 3.12 -18.90
C GLU A 315 -6.77 3.51 -19.46
#